data_55fddbebcda80cf55d6c4b8b9575ff06
#
_entry.id   55fddbebcda80cf55d6c4b8b9575ff06
#
_cell.length_a   1.000
_cell.length_b   1.000
_cell.length_c   1.000
_cell.angle_alpha   90.00
_cell.angle_beta   90.00
_cell.angle_gamma   90.00
#
_symmetry.space_group_name_H-M   'P 1'
#
loop_
_entity.id
_entity.type
_entity.pdbx_description
1 polymer ?
#
loop_
_entity_poly.entity_id
_entity_poly.type
_entity_poly.pdbx_seq_one_letter_code
_entity_poly.pdbx_strand_id
1 'polypeptide(L)'
;MSFEEKGWRGATFEHIAERAGVTRGALHHHFRDKRTLLAEALEWGWSDYGQRLFDTVSPTTGDTGSADGTVALDERAHRAVEELLARFVRLITGDRAFRALASTTVLVAPQAFEHYDKGDALDDWRERIEGIVASRRGATNVAPRDIAGLVLVLLQGFTVAAVTRPDDLPQPDRLDATMAALVKGLLET
;
A
#
# COMPACT_ATOMS: atom_id res chain seq x y z
N MET A 1 1.98 17.74 0.53
CA MET A 1 3.06 17.47 1.53
C MET A 1 4.40 17.91 0.96
N SER A 2 5.39 18.28 1.81
CA SER A 2 6.62 18.94 1.34
C SER A 2 7.47 18.05 0.42
N PHE A 3 7.61 16.78 0.75
CA PHE A 3 8.39 15.84 -0.07
C PHE A 3 7.73 15.49 -1.40
N GLU A 4 6.42 15.35 -1.44
CA GLU A 4 5.66 15.11 -2.67
C GLU A 4 5.81 16.28 -3.66
N GLU A 5 5.72 17.52 -3.16
CA GLU A 5 5.71 18.72 -4.01
C GLU A 5 7.11 19.15 -4.46
N LYS A 6 8.10 18.98 -3.59
CA LYS A 6 9.47 19.51 -3.82
C LYS A 6 10.49 18.42 -4.11
N GLY A 7 10.11 17.16 -3.97
CA GLY A 7 11.04 16.03 -4.06
C GLY A 7 12.07 16.02 -2.93
N TRP A 8 12.98 15.04 -2.99
CA TRP A 8 14.02 14.90 -1.96
C TRP A 8 14.91 16.15 -1.85
N ARG A 9 15.40 16.67 -2.95
CA ARG A 9 16.35 17.80 -2.93
C ARG A 9 15.71 19.12 -2.54
N GLY A 10 14.50 19.39 -3.01
CA GLY A 10 13.79 20.65 -2.78
C GLY A 10 13.09 20.78 -1.42
N ALA A 11 12.80 19.67 -0.74
CA ALA A 11 12.24 19.70 0.61
C ALA A 11 13.35 20.00 1.63
N THR A 12 13.50 21.26 2.03
CA THR A 12 14.45 21.68 3.10
C THR A 12 13.78 21.66 4.46
N PHE A 13 14.58 21.66 5.55
CA PHE A 13 14.05 21.77 6.91
C PHE A 13 13.24 23.05 7.12
N GLU A 14 13.69 24.16 6.55
CA GLU A 14 12.99 25.45 6.58
C GLU A 14 11.59 25.31 5.97
N HIS A 15 11.53 24.78 4.76
CA HIS A 15 10.26 24.60 4.04
C HIS A 15 9.31 23.65 4.77
N ILE A 16 9.85 22.57 5.35
CA ILE A 16 9.04 21.60 6.12
C ILE A 16 8.52 22.24 7.40
N ALA A 17 9.38 22.98 8.14
CA ALA A 17 9.01 23.66 9.38
C ALA A 17 7.94 24.72 9.13
N GLU A 18 8.13 25.57 8.14
CA GLU A 18 7.16 26.60 7.72
C GLU A 18 5.80 25.98 7.43
N ARG A 19 5.78 24.90 6.64
CA ARG A 19 4.55 24.21 6.28
C ARG A 19 3.86 23.49 7.46
N ALA A 20 4.64 22.99 8.41
CA ALA A 20 4.16 22.39 9.63
C ALA A 20 3.72 23.42 10.70
N GLY A 21 3.97 24.70 10.49
CA GLY A 21 3.66 25.75 11.46
C GLY A 21 4.56 25.71 12.69
N VAL A 22 5.77 25.14 12.57
CA VAL A 22 6.76 25.04 13.67
C VAL A 22 8.04 25.79 13.30
N THR A 23 8.89 26.08 14.30
CA THR A 23 10.20 26.67 14.02
C THR A 23 11.18 25.61 13.50
N ARG A 24 12.17 26.04 12.71
CA ARG A 24 13.28 25.18 12.28
C ARG A 24 14.00 24.55 13.49
N GLY A 25 14.20 25.33 14.57
CA GLY A 25 14.83 24.84 15.80
C GLY A 25 14.02 23.72 16.47
N ALA A 26 12.69 23.85 16.54
CA ALA A 26 11.83 22.80 17.05
C ALA A 26 11.94 21.51 16.22
N LEU A 27 11.94 21.65 14.87
CA LEU A 27 12.11 20.50 13.99
C LEU A 27 13.46 19.81 14.19
N HIS A 28 14.56 20.57 14.30
CA HIS A 28 15.91 20.02 14.58
C HIS A 28 16.05 19.41 15.98
N HIS A 29 15.22 19.83 16.91
CA HIS A 29 15.21 19.21 18.25
C HIS A 29 14.65 17.79 18.20
N HIS A 30 13.67 17.53 17.35
CA HIS A 30 13.04 16.21 17.20
C HIS A 30 13.75 15.31 16.17
N PHE A 31 14.23 15.87 15.08
CA PHE A 31 14.82 15.10 13.99
C PHE A 31 16.26 15.55 13.73
N ARG A 32 17.20 14.64 13.86
CA ARG A 32 18.63 14.89 13.64
C ARG A 32 18.92 15.41 12.22
N ASP A 33 18.27 14.82 11.25
CA ASP A 33 18.44 15.14 9.86
C ASP A 33 17.16 14.85 9.04
N LYS A 34 17.18 15.26 7.76
CA LYS A 34 16.05 15.10 6.86
C LYS A 34 15.70 13.65 6.52
N ARG A 35 16.69 12.75 6.58
CA ARG A 35 16.46 11.31 6.35
C ARG A 35 15.67 10.72 7.51
N THR A 36 16.07 11.00 8.74
CA THR A 36 15.37 10.56 9.95
C THR A 36 13.92 11.06 9.93
N LEU A 37 13.70 12.35 9.63
CA LEU A 37 12.36 12.91 9.51
C LEU A 37 11.53 12.19 8.43
N LEU A 38 12.12 11.91 7.28
CA LEU A 38 11.42 11.20 6.20
C LEU A 38 11.08 9.77 6.63
N ALA A 39 12.04 9.04 7.24
CA ALA A 39 11.84 7.67 7.69
C ALA A 39 10.68 7.57 8.69
N GLU A 40 10.71 8.37 9.75
CA GLU A 40 9.67 8.39 10.79
C GLU A 40 8.30 8.83 10.24
N ALA A 41 8.28 9.80 9.31
CA ALA A 41 7.03 10.22 8.68
C ALA A 41 6.41 9.13 7.79
N LEU A 42 7.23 8.35 7.10
CA LEU A 42 6.77 7.20 6.31
C LEU A 42 6.29 6.06 7.20
N GLU A 43 7.04 5.72 8.25
CA GLU A 43 6.68 4.69 9.22
C GLU A 43 5.34 5.01 9.88
N TRP A 44 5.20 6.23 10.41
CA TRP A 44 3.94 6.67 11.02
C TRP A 44 2.77 6.62 10.04
N GLY A 45 2.95 7.14 8.84
CA GLY A 45 1.91 7.16 7.82
C GLY A 45 1.48 5.76 7.40
N TRP A 46 2.43 4.85 7.19
CA TRP A 46 2.11 3.47 6.81
C TRP A 46 1.52 2.64 7.94
N SER A 47 1.86 2.93 9.20
CA SER A 47 1.21 2.31 10.36
C SER A 47 -0.30 2.61 10.38
N ASP A 48 -0.69 3.89 10.20
CA ASP A 48 -2.10 4.30 10.18
C ASP A 48 -2.85 3.74 8.96
N TYR A 49 -2.33 3.98 7.76
CA TYR A 49 -2.99 3.52 6.54
C TYR A 49 -2.93 2.00 6.34
N GLY A 50 -1.89 1.33 6.83
CA GLY A 50 -1.80 -0.12 6.81
C GLY A 50 -2.93 -0.76 7.61
N GLN A 51 -3.22 -0.25 8.80
CA GLN A 51 -4.38 -0.70 9.57
C GLN A 51 -5.68 -0.49 8.77
N ARG A 52 -5.92 0.72 8.28
CA ARG A 52 -7.13 1.06 7.50
C ARG A 52 -7.29 0.23 6.23
N LEU A 53 -6.21 -0.19 5.58
CA LEU A 53 -6.26 -1.04 4.39
C LEU A 53 -6.63 -2.49 4.72
N PHE A 54 -6.12 -3.02 5.83
CA PHE A 54 -6.25 -4.44 6.16
C PHE A 54 -7.33 -4.78 7.19
N ASP A 55 -7.84 -3.82 8.00
CA ASP A 55 -8.81 -4.09 9.08
C ASP A 55 -10.11 -4.75 8.61
N THR A 56 -10.55 -4.48 7.38
CA THR A 56 -11.76 -5.08 6.80
C THR A 56 -11.46 -6.33 5.97
N VAL A 57 -10.20 -6.61 5.71
CA VAL A 57 -9.72 -7.74 4.89
C VAL A 57 -9.43 -8.96 5.77
N SER A 58 -9.46 -8.80 7.11
CA SER A 58 -9.24 -9.92 8.04
C SER A 58 -10.35 -10.97 7.91
N PRO A 59 -10.02 -12.26 7.76
CA PRO A 59 -10.99 -13.33 7.71
C PRO A 59 -11.75 -13.35 9.03
N THR A 60 -13.05 -13.05 9.00
CA THR A 60 -13.93 -13.20 10.16
C THR A 60 -13.91 -14.68 10.56
N THR A 61 -13.34 -14.96 11.73
CA THR A 61 -13.27 -16.29 12.35
C THR A 61 -14.68 -16.69 12.73
N GLY A 62 -15.35 -17.49 11.89
CA GLY A 62 -16.70 -17.97 12.20
C GLY A 62 -17.36 -18.64 11.01
N ASP A 63 -16.96 -19.82 10.69
CA ASP A 63 -17.83 -20.99 10.41
C ASP A 63 -16.96 -22.22 10.08
N THR A 64 -16.87 -23.13 11.02
CA THR A 64 -16.24 -24.44 10.86
C THR A 64 -17.32 -25.48 10.63
N GLY A 65 -17.44 -26.00 9.41
CA GLY A 65 -18.13 -27.23 9.20
C GLY A 65 -18.96 -27.34 7.93
N SER A 66 -18.32 -27.70 6.80
CA SER A 66 -18.93 -28.55 5.76
C SER A 66 -17.93 -28.72 4.59
N ALA A 67 -18.10 -29.72 3.74
CA ALA A 67 -17.34 -29.91 2.49
C ALA A 67 -17.43 -28.70 1.52
N ASP A 68 -18.35 -27.78 1.78
CA ASP A 68 -18.54 -26.47 1.17
C ASP A 68 -17.47 -25.44 1.63
N GLY A 69 -16.71 -25.76 2.68
CA GLY A 69 -15.71 -24.86 3.29
C GLY A 69 -14.51 -24.53 2.40
N THR A 70 -14.17 -25.38 1.41
CA THR A 70 -13.04 -25.13 0.51
C THR A 70 -13.35 -24.04 -0.49
N VAL A 71 -14.52 -24.11 -1.14
CA VAL A 71 -15.01 -23.07 -2.07
C VAL A 71 -15.16 -21.73 -1.35
N ALA A 72 -15.69 -21.77 -0.12
CA ALA A 72 -15.86 -20.56 0.69
C ALA A 72 -14.52 -19.89 1.07
N LEU A 73 -13.44 -20.65 1.30
CA LEU A 73 -12.12 -20.10 1.60
C LEU A 73 -11.49 -19.47 0.38
N ASP A 74 -11.59 -20.10 -0.79
CA ASP A 74 -11.07 -19.56 -2.04
C ASP A 74 -11.80 -18.27 -2.42
N GLU A 75 -13.12 -18.22 -2.32
CA GLU A 75 -13.90 -17.01 -2.54
C GLU A 75 -13.59 -15.89 -1.54
N ARG A 76 -13.26 -16.23 -0.29
CA ARG A 76 -12.84 -15.24 0.72
C ARG A 76 -11.50 -14.61 0.37
N ALA A 77 -10.53 -15.42 -0.03
CA ALA A 77 -9.22 -14.92 -0.44
C ALA A 77 -9.33 -14.03 -1.69
N HIS A 78 -10.13 -14.43 -2.69
CA HIS A 78 -10.41 -13.60 -3.88
C HIS A 78 -10.98 -12.25 -3.47
N ARG A 79 -12.07 -12.23 -2.73
CA ARG A 79 -12.73 -10.99 -2.26
C ARG A 79 -11.80 -10.13 -1.42
N ALA A 80 -10.96 -10.74 -0.58
CA ALA A 80 -10.01 -10.00 0.24
C ALA A 80 -8.96 -9.26 -0.60
N VAL A 81 -8.40 -9.91 -1.63
CA VAL A 81 -7.44 -9.27 -2.54
C VAL A 81 -8.13 -8.23 -3.43
N GLU A 82 -9.34 -8.50 -3.93
CA GLU A 82 -10.15 -7.54 -4.69
C GLU A 82 -10.41 -6.26 -3.88
N GLU A 83 -10.87 -6.42 -2.64
CA GLU A 83 -11.17 -5.28 -1.76
C GLU A 83 -9.90 -4.50 -1.40
N LEU A 84 -8.78 -5.18 -1.16
CA LEU A 84 -7.50 -4.52 -0.91
C LEU A 84 -7.09 -3.64 -2.08
N LEU A 85 -7.10 -4.18 -3.31
CA LEU A 85 -6.73 -3.44 -4.51
C LEU A 85 -7.70 -2.29 -4.80
N ALA A 86 -9.01 -2.55 -4.71
CA ALA A 86 -10.04 -1.52 -4.93
C ALA A 86 -9.94 -0.39 -3.90
N ARG A 87 -9.73 -0.73 -2.63
CA ARG A 87 -9.56 0.24 -1.55
C ARG A 87 -8.30 1.08 -1.75
N PHE A 88 -7.19 0.45 -2.14
CA PHE A 88 -5.97 1.18 -2.46
C PHE A 88 -6.19 2.20 -3.58
N VAL A 89 -6.86 1.80 -4.67
CA VAL A 89 -7.17 2.72 -5.78
C VAL A 89 -8.08 3.84 -5.32
N ARG A 90 -9.11 3.57 -4.52
CA ARG A 90 -9.99 4.61 -3.94
C ARG A 90 -9.20 5.60 -3.07
N LEU A 91 -8.27 5.11 -2.25
CA LEU A 91 -7.42 5.97 -1.41
C LEU A 91 -6.44 6.80 -2.25
N ILE A 92 -5.74 6.18 -3.21
CA ILE A 92 -4.74 6.90 -4.02
C ILE A 92 -5.37 7.99 -4.89
N THR A 93 -6.63 7.81 -5.30
CA THR A 93 -7.38 8.79 -6.10
C THR A 93 -8.10 9.83 -5.25
N GLY A 94 -8.68 9.43 -4.12
CA GLY A 94 -9.57 10.28 -3.31
C GLY A 94 -8.91 10.92 -2.08
N ASP A 95 -7.87 10.31 -1.51
CA ASP A 95 -7.18 10.81 -0.32
C ASP A 95 -5.83 11.43 -0.68
N ARG A 96 -5.74 12.77 -0.57
CA ARG A 96 -4.50 13.49 -0.88
C ARG A 96 -3.35 13.10 0.04
N ALA A 97 -3.62 12.80 1.32
CA ALA A 97 -2.57 12.45 2.27
C ALA A 97 -2.02 11.04 1.97
N PHE A 98 -2.90 10.10 1.65
CA PHE A 98 -2.50 8.77 1.20
C PHE A 98 -1.69 8.82 -0.10
N ARG A 99 -2.16 9.56 -1.11
CA ARG A 99 -1.43 9.72 -2.36
C ARG A 99 -0.04 10.31 -2.14
N ALA A 100 0.08 11.32 -1.30
CA ALA A 100 1.37 11.92 -0.98
C ALA A 100 2.30 10.95 -0.22
N LEU A 101 1.78 10.15 0.69
CA LEU A 101 2.52 9.09 1.38
C LEU A 101 3.04 8.05 0.38
N ALA A 102 2.15 7.49 -0.43
CA ALA A 102 2.50 6.46 -1.41
C ALA A 102 3.50 6.96 -2.47
N SER A 103 3.26 8.15 -3.05
CA SER A 103 4.18 8.74 -4.03
C SER A 103 5.54 9.09 -3.41
N THR A 104 5.57 9.57 -2.17
CA THR A 104 6.82 9.84 -1.45
C THR A 104 7.61 8.54 -1.24
N THR A 105 6.94 7.46 -0.87
CA THR A 105 7.56 6.13 -0.69
C THR A 105 8.17 5.61 -1.99
N VAL A 106 7.45 5.71 -3.10
CA VAL A 106 7.87 5.11 -4.37
C VAL A 106 8.89 5.99 -5.11
N LEU A 107 8.69 7.32 -5.12
CA LEU A 107 9.44 8.24 -5.98
C LEU A 107 10.53 9.04 -5.24
N VAL A 108 10.37 9.27 -3.93
CA VAL A 108 11.28 10.14 -3.15
C VAL A 108 12.20 9.34 -2.24
N ALA A 109 11.67 8.36 -1.51
CA ALA A 109 12.46 7.57 -0.58
C ALA A 109 13.68 6.89 -1.21
N PRO A 110 13.61 6.32 -2.44
CA PRO A 110 14.78 5.75 -3.09
C PRO A 110 15.92 6.75 -3.35
N GLN A 111 15.62 8.05 -3.42
CA GLN A 111 16.64 9.10 -3.57
C GLN A 111 17.29 9.50 -2.23
N ALA A 112 16.59 9.26 -1.13
CA ALA A 112 17.07 9.59 0.21
C ALA A 112 17.94 8.49 0.83
N PHE A 113 17.65 7.24 0.49
CA PHE A 113 18.25 6.05 1.10
C PHE A 113 18.95 5.22 0.03
N GLU A 114 20.27 4.98 0.18
CA GLU A 114 21.08 4.15 -0.75
C GLU A 114 20.63 2.69 -0.75
N HIS A 115 20.25 2.18 0.42
CA HIS A 115 19.53 0.95 0.63
C HIS A 115 18.32 1.32 1.45
N TYR A 116 17.24 1.70 0.77
CA TYR A 116 15.97 1.85 1.46
C TYR A 116 15.53 0.45 1.84
N ASP A 117 15.88 0.10 3.06
CA ASP A 117 15.29 -1.04 3.72
C ASP A 117 13.81 -0.68 3.89
N LYS A 118 13.06 -0.97 2.83
CA LYS A 118 11.59 -0.87 2.83
C LYS A 118 10.99 -1.94 3.75
N GLY A 119 11.92 -2.62 4.50
CA GLY A 119 11.73 -3.88 5.16
C GLY A 119 10.44 -3.92 5.93
N ASP A 120 10.26 -3.02 6.87
CA ASP A 120 9.24 -3.26 7.86
C ASP A 120 7.80 -3.13 7.32
N ALA A 121 7.41 -1.99 6.73
CA ALA A 121 6.01 -1.79 6.32
C ALA A 121 5.59 -2.61 5.09
N LEU A 122 6.46 -2.74 4.07
CA LEU A 122 6.13 -3.53 2.88
C LEU A 122 6.31 -5.03 3.11
N ASP A 123 7.19 -5.43 4.02
CA ASP A 123 7.34 -6.82 4.42
C ASP A 123 6.14 -7.27 5.26
N ASP A 124 5.66 -6.45 6.20
CA ASP A 124 4.39 -6.65 6.90
C ASP A 124 3.21 -6.79 5.92
N TRP A 125 3.16 -5.94 4.91
CA TRP A 125 2.11 -6.03 3.89
C TRP A 125 2.24 -7.32 3.07
N ARG A 126 3.46 -7.69 2.70
CA ARG A 126 3.73 -8.95 2.01
C ARG A 126 3.24 -10.14 2.82
N GLU A 127 3.61 -10.20 4.11
CA GLU A 127 3.20 -11.28 5.00
C GLU A 127 1.68 -11.36 5.16
N ARG A 128 1.00 -10.22 5.30
CA ARG A 128 -0.46 -10.17 5.39
C ARG A 128 -1.13 -10.67 4.10
N ILE A 129 -0.67 -10.21 2.95
CA ILE A 129 -1.20 -10.64 1.64
C ILE A 129 -0.89 -12.12 1.42
N GLU A 130 0.33 -12.58 1.73
CA GLU A 130 0.70 -13.99 1.66
C GLU A 130 -0.22 -14.85 2.54
N GLY A 131 -0.49 -14.42 3.77
CA GLY A 131 -1.43 -15.11 4.68
C GLY A 131 -2.85 -15.19 4.10
N ILE A 132 -3.35 -14.14 3.46
CA ILE A 132 -4.65 -14.15 2.78
C ILE A 132 -4.66 -15.17 1.65
N VAL A 133 -3.63 -15.15 0.80
CA VAL A 133 -3.51 -16.04 -0.36
C VAL A 133 -3.28 -17.49 0.07
N ALA A 134 -2.44 -17.72 1.09
CA ALA A 134 -2.14 -19.05 1.62
C ALA A 134 -3.35 -19.73 2.29
N SER A 135 -4.37 -18.98 2.69
CA SER A 135 -5.60 -19.53 3.23
C SER A 135 -6.45 -20.28 2.19
N ARG A 136 -6.14 -20.12 0.91
CA ARG A 136 -6.75 -20.85 -0.20
C ARG A 136 -6.37 -22.34 -0.15
N ARG A 137 -7.29 -23.19 -0.55
CA ARG A 137 -7.08 -24.65 -0.69
C ARG A 137 -7.06 -25.11 -2.14
N GLY A 138 -7.37 -24.23 -3.10
CA GLY A 138 -7.27 -24.50 -4.53
C GLY A 138 -5.80 -24.67 -4.95
N ALA A 139 -5.53 -25.67 -5.78
CA ALA A 139 -4.20 -25.93 -6.32
C ALA A 139 -3.84 -24.85 -7.32
N THR A 140 -2.96 -23.94 -6.94
CA THR A 140 -2.23 -23.10 -7.89
C THR A 140 -0.79 -23.57 -7.97
N ASN A 141 -0.20 -23.52 -9.17
CA ASN A 141 1.23 -23.78 -9.34
C ASN A 141 2.12 -22.60 -8.93
N VAL A 142 1.51 -21.48 -8.46
CA VAL A 142 2.22 -20.25 -8.06
C VAL A 142 2.25 -20.16 -6.55
N ALA A 143 3.44 -19.94 -5.99
CA ALA A 143 3.60 -19.82 -4.55
C ALA A 143 2.87 -18.57 -4.02
N PRO A 144 2.21 -18.63 -2.83
CA PRO A 144 1.55 -17.48 -2.21
C PRO A 144 2.42 -16.24 -2.11
N ARG A 145 3.71 -16.43 -1.83
CA ARG A 145 4.70 -15.35 -1.77
C ARG A 145 4.89 -14.62 -3.10
N ASP A 146 4.86 -15.34 -4.21
CA ASP A 146 5.00 -14.74 -5.55
C ASP A 146 3.76 -13.93 -5.91
N ILE A 147 2.57 -14.43 -5.56
CA ILE A 147 1.30 -13.70 -5.71
C ILE A 147 1.32 -12.43 -4.86
N ALA A 148 1.74 -12.52 -3.59
CA ALA A 148 1.88 -11.36 -2.73
C ALA A 148 2.86 -10.32 -3.31
N GLY A 149 3.97 -10.78 -3.88
CA GLY A 149 4.92 -9.93 -4.59
C GLY A 149 4.30 -9.20 -5.78
N LEU A 150 3.51 -9.90 -6.60
CA LEU A 150 2.79 -9.29 -7.74
C LEU A 150 1.75 -8.27 -7.28
N VAL A 151 1.01 -8.55 -6.21
CA VAL A 151 0.07 -7.58 -5.62
C VAL A 151 0.81 -6.30 -5.19
N LEU A 152 1.96 -6.42 -4.52
CA LEU A 152 2.76 -5.24 -4.15
C LEU A 152 3.26 -4.46 -5.37
N VAL A 153 3.67 -5.15 -6.44
CA VAL A 153 4.04 -4.49 -7.70
C VAL A 153 2.87 -3.73 -8.32
N LEU A 154 1.66 -4.28 -8.26
CA LEU A 154 0.44 -3.60 -8.72
C LEU A 154 0.16 -2.33 -7.89
N LEU A 155 0.27 -2.40 -6.56
CA LEU A 155 0.09 -1.23 -5.69
C LEU A 155 1.09 -0.12 -6.00
N GLN A 156 2.36 -0.48 -6.26
CA GLN A 156 3.38 0.47 -6.72
C GLN A 156 3.04 1.04 -8.10
N GLY A 157 2.59 0.21 -9.02
CA GLY A 157 2.14 0.61 -10.36
C GLY A 157 0.99 1.61 -10.30
N PHE A 158 -0.04 1.35 -9.49
CA PHE A 158 -1.15 2.29 -9.25
C PHE A 158 -0.66 3.62 -8.67
N THR A 159 0.33 3.57 -7.77
CA THR A 159 0.93 4.80 -7.21
C THR A 159 1.60 5.64 -8.28
N VAL A 160 2.41 5.02 -9.13
CA VAL A 160 3.08 5.72 -10.23
C VAL A 160 2.05 6.26 -11.23
N ALA A 161 1.05 5.45 -11.61
CA ALA A 161 -0.01 5.86 -12.52
C ALA A 161 -0.80 7.07 -11.96
N ALA A 162 -1.13 7.06 -10.67
CA ALA A 162 -1.86 8.16 -10.04
C ALA A 162 -1.15 9.52 -10.12
N VAL A 163 0.19 9.50 -10.25
CA VAL A 163 1.00 10.74 -10.35
C VAL A 163 1.30 11.11 -11.81
N THR A 164 1.53 10.10 -12.67
CA THR A 164 2.03 10.32 -14.03
C THR A 164 0.95 10.24 -15.10
N ARG A 165 -0.04 9.38 -14.92
CA ARG A 165 -1.10 9.07 -15.89
C ARG A 165 -2.40 8.68 -15.16
N PRO A 166 -3.02 9.60 -14.42
CA PRO A 166 -4.19 9.30 -13.58
C PRO A 166 -5.38 8.76 -14.39
N ASP A 167 -5.49 9.11 -15.66
CA ASP A 167 -6.55 8.65 -16.55
C ASP A 167 -6.43 7.16 -16.93
N ASP A 168 -5.25 6.54 -16.71
CA ASP A 168 -5.05 5.10 -16.90
C ASP A 168 -5.60 4.27 -15.74
N LEU A 169 -5.92 4.90 -14.61
CA LEU A 169 -6.52 4.19 -13.47
C LEU A 169 -7.99 3.85 -13.75
N PRO A 170 -8.48 2.71 -13.25
CA PRO A 170 -9.88 2.33 -13.39
C PRO A 170 -10.81 3.42 -12.85
N GLN A 171 -11.79 3.81 -13.63
CA GLN A 171 -12.81 4.77 -13.21
C GLN A 171 -13.66 4.19 -12.07
N PRO A 172 -14.20 5.02 -11.16
CA PRO A 172 -14.92 4.56 -9.97
C PRO A 172 -16.08 3.61 -10.26
N ASP A 173 -16.80 3.82 -11.37
CA ASP A 173 -17.94 3.01 -11.82
C ASP A 173 -17.52 1.62 -12.32
N ARG A 174 -16.27 1.41 -12.70
CA ARG A 174 -15.72 0.15 -13.22
C ARG A 174 -14.69 -0.49 -12.32
N LEU A 175 -14.31 0.18 -11.23
CA LEU A 175 -13.20 -0.24 -10.38
C LEU A 175 -13.39 -1.66 -9.85
N ASP A 176 -14.54 -1.96 -9.25
CA ASP A 176 -14.78 -3.27 -8.63
C ASP A 176 -14.77 -4.40 -9.67
N ALA A 177 -15.40 -4.19 -10.83
CA ALA A 177 -15.40 -5.17 -11.92
C ALA A 177 -13.99 -5.38 -12.49
N THR A 178 -13.19 -4.31 -12.58
CA THR A 178 -11.80 -4.39 -13.05
C THR A 178 -10.92 -5.16 -12.06
N MET A 179 -11.07 -4.91 -10.76
CA MET A 179 -10.32 -5.65 -9.73
C MET A 179 -10.73 -7.11 -9.68
N ALA A 180 -12.01 -7.43 -9.78
CA ALA A 180 -12.50 -8.80 -9.86
C ALA A 180 -11.90 -9.56 -11.05
N ALA A 181 -11.88 -8.97 -12.24
CA ALA A 181 -11.28 -9.58 -13.42
C ALA A 181 -9.76 -9.80 -13.28
N LEU A 182 -9.05 -8.82 -12.68
CA LEU A 182 -7.62 -8.93 -12.41
C LEU A 182 -7.31 -10.05 -11.42
N VAL A 183 -8.00 -10.07 -10.28
CA VAL A 183 -7.77 -11.05 -9.21
C VAL A 183 -8.14 -12.46 -9.66
N LYS A 184 -9.19 -12.59 -10.45
CA LYS A 184 -9.53 -13.86 -11.09
C LYS A 184 -8.36 -14.40 -11.92
N GLY A 185 -7.76 -13.57 -12.76
CA GLY A 185 -6.58 -13.96 -13.56
C GLY A 185 -5.33 -14.27 -12.72
N LEU A 186 -5.17 -13.65 -11.55
CA LEU A 186 -4.05 -13.90 -10.65
C LEU A 186 -4.20 -15.19 -9.83
N LEU A 187 -5.41 -15.55 -9.48
CA LEU A 187 -5.69 -16.60 -8.49
C LEU A 187 -6.27 -17.88 -9.09
N GLU A 188 -6.76 -17.90 -10.31
CA GLU A 188 -7.37 -19.08 -10.97
C GLU A 188 -6.45 -19.77 -11.99
N THR A 189 -5.13 -19.55 -11.92
CA THR A 189 -4.12 -20.17 -12.81
C THR A 189 -3.65 -21.54 -12.33
#